data_43818ab7f3b39b987c4e812d7b28207f
#
_entry.id   43818ab7f3b39b987c4e812d7b28207f
#
_cell.length_a   1.000
_cell.length_b   1.000
_cell.length_c   1.000
_cell.angle_alpha   90.00
_cell.angle_beta   90.00
_cell.angle_gamma   90.00
#
_symmetry.space_group_name_H-M   'P 1'
#
loop_
_entity.id
_entity.type
_entity.pdbx_description
1 polymer ?
#
loop_
_entity_poly.entity_id
_entity_poly.type
_entity_poly.pdbx_seq_one_letter_code
_entity_poly.pdbx_strand_id
1 'polypeptide(L)'
;MEEKCAGIRLYGKENLRVFGCSLRRTPREEVKVMRRKRVGICLLMLMLTLAGGRAFAQSAVVNNGSDAAARLNMRGQPSKDADSLGQFYTRTPVNIVSDAGNGWSQVTIGSGNNSLSGYMMTAYLSADASSVTDATLYMEVTSPYGTQSIIVRSEPSNSYDAVTALVVGDSVRVIGTAGSYYYVLLSDQSVGCLSTSEVK
;
A
#
# COMPACT_ATOMS: atom_id res chain seq x y z
N MET A 1 -43.83 -5.49 -21.23
CA MET A 1 -45.15 -5.38 -20.57
C MET A 1 -45.00 -4.25 -19.58
N GLU A 2 -45.20 -3.13 -20.09
CA GLU A 2 -46.27 -2.13 -19.96
C GLU A 2 -46.37 -1.59 -18.53
N GLU A 3 -45.79 -0.48 -18.40
CA GLU A 3 -46.28 0.89 -18.13
C GLU A 3 -47.75 1.04 -17.80
N LYS A 4 -48.04 1.77 -16.79
CA LYS A 4 -49.24 2.62 -16.73
C LYS A 4 -49.02 3.87 -15.87
N CYS A 5 -48.84 4.98 -16.57
CA CYS A 5 -49.15 6.33 -16.07
C CYS A 5 -50.68 6.49 -15.98
N ALA A 6 -51.16 7.16 -14.94
CA ALA A 6 -52.44 7.86 -14.89
C ALA A 6 -52.41 8.75 -13.66
N GLY A 7 -52.80 10.00 -13.64
CA GLY A 7 -53.59 10.84 -14.52
C GLY A 7 -53.96 12.03 -13.66
N ILE A 8 -53.60 13.22 -14.15
CA ILE A 8 -53.98 14.49 -13.54
C ILE A 8 -55.45 14.73 -13.74
N ARG A 9 -56.19 15.01 -12.68
CA ARG A 9 -57.56 15.52 -12.78
C ARG A 9 -57.63 16.88 -12.14
N LEU A 10 -57.76 17.91 -12.96
CA LEU A 10 -58.10 19.25 -12.61
C LEU A 10 -59.61 19.34 -12.29
N TYR A 11 -59.97 19.90 -11.17
CA TYR A 11 -61.34 20.39 -10.94
C TYR A 11 -61.37 21.58 -9.98
N GLY A 12 -61.86 22.73 -10.47
CA GLY A 12 -62.80 23.62 -9.77
C GLY A 12 -62.19 24.81 -9.03
N LYS A 13 -62.41 25.94 -9.63
CA LYS A 13 -62.33 27.27 -9.01
C LYS A 13 -63.22 27.35 -7.73
N GLU A 14 -62.71 28.01 -6.70
CA GLU A 14 -63.32 29.19 -6.06
C GLU A 14 -62.77 29.44 -4.65
N ASN A 15 -62.65 30.75 -4.37
CA ASN A 15 -62.54 31.40 -3.07
C ASN A 15 -61.13 31.58 -2.45
N LEU A 16 -60.56 32.70 -2.87
CA LEU A 16 -59.52 33.45 -2.16
C LEU A 16 -60.04 33.91 -0.78
N ARG A 17 -59.44 33.44 0.30
CA ARG A 17 -59.42 34.14 1.59
C ARG A 17 -58.00 34.40 2.01
N VAL A 18 -57.63 35.67 1.95
CA VAL A 18 -56.36 36.20 2.43
C VAL A 18 -56.44 36.23 3.97
N PHE A 19 -55.71 35.32 4.62
CA PHE A 19 -55.43 35.50 6.04
C PHE A 19 -54.06 36.15 6.18
N GLY A 20 -54.07 37.36 6.78
CA GLY A 20 -52.88 38.13 7.04
C GLY A 20 -51.89 37.39 7.92
N CYS A 21 -50.74 37.14 7.40
CA CYS A 21 -49.61 36.63 8.17
C CYS A 21 -48.82 37.85 8.68
N SER A 22 -48.92 38.09 9.98
CA SER A 22 -48.15 39.08 10.70
C SER A 22 -46.65 38.82 10.55
N LEU A 23 -45.95 39.69 9.87
CA LEU A 23 -44.51 39.74 9.79
C LEU A 23 -43.91 40.03 11.17
N ARG A 24 -43.55 39.00 11.94
CA ARG A 24 -42.63 39.19 13.05
C ARG A 24 -41.24 39.43 12.49
N ARG A 25 -40.75 40.64 12.66
CA ARG A 25 -39.36 41.03 12.44
C ARG A 25 -38.48 40.16 13.36
N THR A 26 -37.73 39.23 12.82
CA THR A 26 -36.64 38.62 13.54
C THR A 26 -35.47 39.60 13.65
N PRO A 27 -34.84 39.75 14.81
CA PRO A 27 -33.73 40.68 15.00
C PRO A 27 -32.53 40.28 14.13
N ARG A 28 -32.10 41.23 13.32
CA ARG A 28 -30.98 41.11 12.37
C ARG A 28 -29.60 40.80 13.04
N GLU A 29 -29.56 40.88 14.35
CA GLU A 29 -28.32 40.73 15.13
C GLU A 29 -27.94 39.31 15.45
N GLU A 30 -28.88 38.39 15.66
CA GLU A 30 -28.55 36.97 15.96
C GLU A 30 -27.92 36.22 14.78
N VAL A 31 -28.29 36.60 13.55
CA VAL A 31 -27.69 35.94 12.34
C VAL A 31 -26.22 36.30 12.18
N LYS A 32 -25.78 37.49 12.63
CA LYS A 32 -24.37 37.91 12.56
C LYS A 32 -23.46 37.13 13.55
N VAL A 33 -23.97 36.86 14.75
CA VAL A 33 -23.21 36.16 15.79
C VAL A 33 -23.05 34.67 15.44
N MET A 34 -24.10 34.03 14.90
CA MET A 34 -24.03 32.65 14.45
C MET A 34 -23.10 32.44 13.23
N ARG A 35 -23.08 33.43 12.31
CA ARG A 35 -22.21 33.37 11.12
C ARG A 35 -20.73 33.45 11.51
N ARG A 36 -20.37 34.27 12.51
CA ARG A 36 -18.99 34.39 13.00
C ARG A 36 -18.51 33.11 13.71
N LYS A 37 -19.35 32.46 14.50
CA LYS A 37 -19.01 31.20 15.20
C LYS A 37 -18.84 30.02 14.21
N ARG A 38 -19.67 29.94 13.17
CA ARG A 38 -19.58 28.88 12.15
C ARG A 38 -18.36 29.05 11.25
N VAL A 39 -17.97 30.27 10.91
CA VAL A 39 -16.75 30.55 10.14
C VAL A 39 -15.50 30.22 10.96
N GLY A 40 -15.48 30.51 12.26
CA GLY A 40 -14.35 30.16 13.13
C GLY A 40 -14.16 28.63 13.30
N ILE A 41 -15.26 27.89 13.43
CA ILE A 41 -15.22 26.44 13.54
C ILE A 41 -14.78 25.78 12.22
N CYS A 42 -15.26 26.28 11.08
CA CYS A 42 -14.82 25.79 9.77
C CYS A 42 -13.34 26.12 9.51
N LEU A 43 -12.85 27.29 9.94
CA LEU A 43 -11.43 27.64 9.78
C LEU A 43 -10.53 26.77 10.70
N LEU A 44 -11.00 26.49 11.93
CA LEU A 44 -10.28 25.60 12.86
C LEU A 44 -10.28 24.15 12.37
N MET A 45 -11.39 23.66 11.81
CA MET A 45 -11.46 22.33 11.18
C MET A 45 -10.61 22.25 9.90
N LEU A 46 -10.52 23.32 9.11
CA LEU A 46 -9.69 23.37 7.90
C LEU A 46 -8.19 23.38 8.26
N MET A 47 -7.80 23.99 9.38
CA MET A 47 -6.41 23.96 9.84
C MET A 47 -6.01 22.59 10.43
N LEU A 48 -6.96 21.80 10.93
CA LEU A 48 -6.68 20.46 11.46
C LEU A 48 -6.46 19.41 10.36
N THR A 49 -6.95 19.66 9.14
CA THR A 49 -6.77 18.76 8.00
C THR A 49 -5.46 19.00 7.23
N LEU A 50 -4.73 20.07 7.52
CA LEU A 50 -3.41 20.35 6.90
C LEU A 50 -2.23 19.71 7.65
N ALA A 51 -2.46 19.02 8.77
CA ALA A 51 -1.47 18.19 9.45
C ALA A 51 -1.42 16.77 8.88
N GLY A 52 -1.89 16.57 7.65
CA GLY A 52 -1.62 15.37 6.85
C GLY A 52 -0.14 15.31 6.59
N GLY A 53 0.60 14.58 7.45
CA GLY A 53 2.00 14.29 7.23
C GLY A 53 2.15 13.73 5.81
N ARG A 54 2.93 14.40 4.98
CA ARG A 54 3.32 13.84 3.70
C ARG A 54 4.07 12.57 4.03
N ALA A 55 3.49 11.44 3.72
CA ALA A 55 4.21 10.17 3.72
C ALA A 55 5.27 10.29 2.61
N PHE A 56 6.47 10.71 2.97
CA PHE A 56 7.61 10.61 2.07
C PHE A 56 8.06 9.16 2.12
N ALA A 57 7.85 8.43 1.04
CA ALA A 57 8.49 7.14 0.88
C ALA A 57 10.01 7.39 0.87
N GLN A 58 10.70 7.00 1.92
CA GLN A 58 12.15 7.09 2.02
C GLN A 58 12.75 5.80 1.51
N SER A 59 13.57 5.88 0.46
CA SER A 59 14.33 4.74 -0.03
C SER A 59 15.37 4.32 1.00
N ALA A 60 15.44 3.03 1.26
CA ALA A 60 16.39 2.40 2.16
C ALA A 60 16.78 1.01 1.65
N VAL A 61 17.72 0.38 2.31
CA VAL A 61 18.07 -1.03 2.09
C VAL A 61 18.08 -1.78 3.42
N VAL A 62 17.83 -3.07 3.36
CA VAL A 62 18.03 -3.96 4.49
C VAL A 62 19.51 -3.98 4.85
N ASN A 63 19.83 -3.78 6.13
CA ASN A 63 21.17 -3.85 6.69
C ASN A 63 21.16 -4.77 7.92
N ASN A 64 21.45 -6.03 7.71
CA ASN A 64 21.50 -7.03 8.76
C ASN A 64 22.95 -7.41 9.13
N GLY A 65 23.89 -6.47 8.98
CA GLY A 65 25.31 -6.62 9.28
C GLY A 65 26.13 -7.09 8.08
N SER A 66 27.34 -7.58 8.37
CA SER A 66 28.32 -7.97 7.35
C SER A 66 28.15 -9.41 6.82
N ASP A 67 27.26 -10.19 7.41
CA ASP A 67 26.97 -11.54 6.94
C ASP A 67 26.02 -11.50 5.74
N ALA A 68 26.50 -11.93 4.58
CA ALA A 68 25.70 -12.00 3.36
C ALA A 68 24.52 -12.98 3.47
N ALA A 69 24.60 -13.97 4.34
CA ALA A 69 23.53 -14.94 4.60
C ALA A 69 22.50 -14.43 5.61
N ALA A 70 22.80 -13.35 6.33
CA ALA A 70 21.89 -12.79 7.32
C ALA A 70 20.62 -12.23 6.66
N ARG A 71 19.48 -12.51 7.28
CA ARG A 71 18.16 -12.20 6.76
C ARG A 71 17.32 -11.48 7.79
N LEU A 72 16.57 -10.47 7.36
CA LEU A 72 15.62 -9.72 8.17
C LEU A 72 14.20 -10.22 7.88
N ASN A 73 13.45 -10.54 8.93
CA ASN A 73 12.04 -10.87 8.78
C ASN A 73 11.21 -9.64 8.41
N MET A 74 10.37 -9.77 7.40
CA MET A 74 9.25 -8.91 7.14
C MET A 74 8.00 -9.55 7.73
N ARG A 75 7.18 -8.78 8.44
CA ARG A 75 6.03 -9.30 9.16
C ARG A 75 4.75 -8.60 8.75
N GLY A 76 3.61 -9.29 8.97
CA GLY A 76 2.28 -8.73 8.67
C GLY A 76 1.84 -7.63 9.64
N GLN A 77 2.47 -7.54 10.84
CA GLN A 77 2.20 -6.52 11.85
C GLN A 77 3.51 -6.10 12.55
N PRO A 78 3.56 -4.91 13.18
CA PRO A 78 4.75 -4.40 13.86
C PRO A 78 4.98 -5.09 15.22
N SER A 79 5.17 -6.40 15.20
CA SER A 79 5.40 -7.25 16.38
C SER A 79 6.32 -8.42 16.02
N LYS A 80 7.14 -8.84 16.99
CA LYS A 80 7.98 -10.05 16.85
C LYS A 80 7.17 -11.35 16.82
N ASP A 81 5.94 -11.31 17.32
CA ASP A 81 5.05 -12.46 17.39
C ASP A 81 4.13 -12.59 16.18
N ALA A 82 4.13 -11.56 15.30
CA ALA A 82 3.35 -11.58 14.07
C ALA A 82 3.91 -12.57 13.05
N ASP A 83 3.04 -13.04 12.15
CA ASP A 83 3.43 -13.94 11.06
C ASP A 83 4.51 -13.31 10.18
N SER A 84 5.49 -14.13 9.79
CA SER A 84 6.52 -13.74 8.84
C SER A 84 6.00 -13.87 7.41
N LEU A 85 6.07 -12.76 6.67
CA LEU A 85 5.78 -12.75 5.23
C LEU A 85 6.97 -13.24 4.40
N GLY A 86 8.16 -13.29 5.01
CA GLY A 86 9.40 -13.73 4.39
C GLY A 86 10.62 -13.18 5.11
N GLN A 87 11.78 -13.64 4.66
CA GLN A 87 13.09 -13.23 5.18
C GLN A 87 13.90 -12.62 4.04
N PHE A 88 14.38 -11.39 4.23
CA PHE A 88 15.02 -10.61 3.18
C PHE A 88 16.52 -10.45 3.45
N TYR A 89 17.31 -10.60 2.40
CA TYR A 89 18.76 -10.49 2.45
C TYR A 89 19.20 -9.04 2.67
N THR A 90 20.38 -8.88 3.25
CA THR A 90 21.08 -7.59 3.28
C THR A 90 21.16 -7.00 1.87
N ARG A 91 21.02 -5.69 1.73
CA ARG A 91 20.98 -4.95 0.45
C ARG A 91 19.67 -5.07 -0.34
N THR A 92 18.64 -5.77 0.17
CA THR A 92 17.31 -5.71 -0.44
C THR A 92 16.78 -4.27 -0.40
N PRO A 93 16.40 -3.68 -1.56
CA PRO A 93 15.84 -2.34 -1.58
C PRO A 93 14.45 -2.31 -0.98
N VAL A 94 14.19 -1.35 -0.12
CA VAL A 94 12.90 -1.12 0.52
C VAL A 94 12.52 0.36 0.46
N ASN A 95 11.23 0.66 0.43
CA ASN A 95 10.70 2.00 0.64
C ASN A 95 10.04 2.06 2.00
N ILE A 96 10.53 2.92 2.88
CA ILE A 96 9.91 3.19 4.18
C ILE A 96 8.71 4.09 3.92
N VAL A 97 7.51 3.58 4.22
CA VAL A 97 6.25 4.30 4.02
C VAL A 97 5.91 5.16 5.23
N SER A 98 6.10 4.60 6.44
CA SER A 98 5.84 5.30 7.70
C SER A 98 6.58 4.65 8.87
N ASP A 99 6.77 5.42 9.93
CA ASP A 99 7.14 4.89 11.24
C ASP A 99 5.90 4.24 11.88
N ALA A 100 5.99 2.98 12.23
CA ALA A 100 4.91 2.23 12.90
C ALA A 100 5.05 2.26 14.44
N GLY A 101 6.05 2.97 14.97
CA GLY A 101 6.34 3.05 16.39
C GLY A 101 7.07 1.82 16.93
N ASN A 102 7.55 1.91 18.18
CA ASN A 102 8.22 0.82 18.91
C ASN A 102 9.40 0.19 18.15
N GLY A 103 10.09 0.96 17.30
CA GLY A 103 11.22 0.50 16.49
C GLY A 103 10.85 -0.30 15.26
N TRP A 104 9.62 -0.17 14.75
CA TRP A 104 9.13 -0.77 13.52
C TRP A 104 8.85 0.28 12.46
N SER A 105 9.16 -0.05 11.22
CA SER A 105 8.79 0.73 10.03
C SER A 105 7.85 -0.07 9.15
N GLN A 106 6.81 0.59 8.64
CA GLN A 106 6.04 0.06 7.54
C GLN A 106 6.85 0.24 6.26
N VAL A 107 7.04 -0.83 5.52
CA VAL A 107 7.89 -0.85 4.33
C VAL A 107 7.17 -1.48 3.14
N THR A 108 7.62 -1.11 1.95
CA THR A 108 7.23 -1.76 0.70
C THR A 108 8.48 -2.17 -0.08
N ILE A 109 8.49 -3.37 -0.61
CA ILE A 109 9.52 -3.89 -1.51
C ILE A 109 8.93 -3.98 -2.91
N GLY A 110 9.67 -3.55 -3.91
CA GLY A 110 9.22 -3.48 -5.29
C GLY A 110 8.33 -2.30 -5.59
N SER A 111 7.86 -2.24 -6.82
CA SER A 111 7.02 -1.17 -7.36
C SER A 111 6.02 -1.73 -8.38
N GLY A 112 5.12 -0.85 -8.88
CA GLY A 112 4.16 -1.25 -9.90
C GLY A 112 3.06 -2.18 -9.37
N ASN A 113 2.66 -3.11 -10.20
CA ASN A 113 1.48 -3.95 -9.95
C ASN A 113 1.75 -5.09 -8.97
N ASN A 114 3.01 -5.40 -8.68
CA ASN A 114 3.37 -6.45 -7.76
C ASN A 114 4.46 -5.98 -6.79
N SER A 115 4.04 -5.53 -5.63
CA SER A 115 4.87 -5.09 -4.52
C SER A 115 4.45 -5.80 -3.24
N LEU A 116 5.41 -6.03 -2.35
CA LEU A 116 5.17 -6.64 -1.05
C LEU A 116 5.22 -5.58 0.03
N SER A 117 4.17 -5.49 0.84
CA SER A 117 4.06 -4.55 1.96
C SER A 117 4.03 -5.28 3.29
N GLY A 118 4.69 -4.71 4.31
CA GLY A 118 4.74 -5.27 5.64
C GLY A 118 5.52 -4.39 6.61
N TYR A 119 6.01 -5.00 7.67
CA TYR A 119 6.73 -4.32 8.75
C TYR A 119 8.10 -4.92 8.95
N MET A 120 9.11 -4.07 9.06
CA MET A 120 10.49 -4.45 9.41
C MET A 120 10.98 -3.63 10.61
N MET A 121 11.91 -4.19 11.38
CA MET A 121 12.53 -3.43 12.46
C MET A 121 13.43 -2.32 11.89
N THR A 122 13.17 -1.08 12.30
CA THR A 122 13.84 0.14 11.81
C THR A 122 15.35 0.08 11.98
N ALA A 123 15.84 -0.54 13.07
CA ALA A 123 17.27 -0.66 13.36
C ALA A 123 18.07 -1.45 12.31
N TYR A 124 17.39 -2.22 11.47
CA TYR A 124 17.99 -3.01 10.39
C TYR A 124 17.73 -2.43 8.99
N LEU A 125 17.38 -1.15 8.93
CA LEU A 125 17.19 -0.42 7.68
C LEU A 125 18.21 0.70 7.59
N SER A 126 18.86 0.86 6.43
CA SER A 126 19.81 1.95 6.18
C SER A 126 19.35 2.79 4.99
N ALA A 127 19.27 4.09 5.17
CA ALA A 127 19.03 5.03 4.09
C ALA A 127 20.27 5.19 3.19
N ASP A 128 21.47 4.90 3.72
CA ASP A 128 22.72 4.91 2.97
C ASP A 128 23.07 3.50 2.51
N ALA A 129 22.73 3.20 1.27
CA ALA A 129 23.04 1.91 0.65
C ALA A 129 24.54 1.70 0.46
N SER A 130 25.35 2.78 0.37
CA SER A 130 26.80 2.68 0.16
C SER A 130 27.53 2.17 1.39
N SER A 131 26.97 2.40 2.58
CA SER A 131 27.50 1.91 3.86
C SER A 131 27.19 0.43 4.16
N VAL A 132 26.36 -0.19 3.34
CA VAL A 132 25.92 -1.57 3.55
C VAL A 132 26.73 -2.51 2.67
N THR A 133 27.21 -3.62 3.26
CA THR A 133 27.93 -4.68 2.53
C THR A 133 27.15 -5.15 1.31
N ASP A 134 27.80 -5.25 0.16
CA ASP A 134 27.17 -5.79 -1.04
C ASP A 134 26.99 -7.31 -0.92
N ALA A 135 25.77 -7.71 -0.63
CA ALA A 135 25.35 -9.09 -0.52
C ALA A 135 24.28 -9.42 -1.59
N THR A 136 24.35 -8.74 -2.74
CA THR A 136 23.41 -8.97 -3.83
C THR A 136 23.59 -10.39 -4.37
N LEU A 137 22.53 -11.18 -4.31
CA LEU A 137 22.50 -12.56 -4.79
C LEU A 137 21.82 -12.63 -6.16
N TYR A 138 22.53 -13.17 -7.15
CA TYR A 138 21.97 -13.52 -8.45
C TYR A 138 21.97 -15.03 -8.60
N MET A 139 20.88 -15.56 -9.15
CA MET A 139 20.73 -16.99 -9.46
C MET A 139 20.24 -17.15 -10.90
N GLU A 140 20.59 -18.27 -11.50
CA GLU A 140 20.16 -18.63 -12.86
C GLU A 140 18.81 -19.35 -12.80
N VAL A 141 17.87 -18.96 -13.65
CA VAL A 141 16.59 -19.64 -13.82
C VAL A 141 16.80 -21.00 -14.46
N THR A 142 16.28 -22.05 -13.84
CA THR A 142 16.36 -23.43 -14.31
C THR A 142 14.97 -24.04 -14.40
N SER A 143 14.83 -25.12 -15.16
CA SER A 143 13.57 -25.86 -15.23
C SER A 143 13.78 -27.31 -14.77
N PRO A 144 13.18 -27.74 -13.66
CA PRO A 144 13.17 -29.10 -13.22
C PRO A 144 12.35 -30.02 -14.15
N TYR A 145 11.48 -29.42 -14.99
CA TYR A 145 10.57 -30.15 -15.87
C TYR A 145 10.96 -30.10 -17.36
N GLY A 146 12.09 -29.48 -17.69
CA GLY A 146 12.55 -29.33 -19.08
C GLY A 146 11.76 -28.31 -19.90
N THR A 147 11.03 -27.43 -19.26
CA THR A 147 10.34 -26.29 -19.95
C THR A 147 11.37 -25.24 -20.36
N GLN A 148 11.04 -24.42 -21.37
CA GLN A 148 11.91 -23.33 -21.80
C GLN A 148 11.71 -22.05 -21.00
N SER A 149 10.62 -21.96 -20.24
CA SER A 149 10.29 -20.81 -19.42
C SER A 149 9.66 -21.24 -18.11
N ILE A 150 9.82 -20.40 -17.08
CA ILE A 150 9.28 -20.56 -15.75
C ILE A 150 8.37 -19.37 -15.43
N ILE A 151 7.25 -19.64 -14.79
CA ILE A 151 6.29 -18.60 -14.37
C ILE A 151 6.71 -18.04 -13.03
N VAL A 152 6.94 -16.72 -13.00
CA VAL A 152 7.10 -15.95 -11.77
C VAL A 152 5.72 -15.65 -11.20
N ARG A 153 5.48 -15.96 -9.94
CA ARG A 153 4.18 -15.81 -9.28
C ARG A 153 4.16 -14.58 -8.37
N SER A 154 2.96 -14.09 -8.08
CA SER A 154 2.78 -12.93 -7.19
C SER A 154 3.07 -13.25 -5.72
N GLU A 155 2.86 -14.49 -5.29
CA GLU A 155 3.06 -14.94 -3.91
C GLU A 155 3.78 -16.30 -3.85
N PRO A 156 4.34 -16.67 -2.69
CA PRO A 156 5.10 -17.91 -2.53
C PRO A 156 4.18 -19.15 -2.48
N SER A 157 3.48 -19.40 -3.58
CA SER A 157 2.57 -20.52 -3.77
C SER A 157 2.40 -20.86 -5.25
N ASN A 158 2.09 -22.12 -5.56
CA ASN A 158 1.78 -22.56 -6.93
C ASN A 158 0.37 -22.15 -7.42
N SER A 159 -0.46 -21.62 -6.53
CA SER A 159 -1.88 -21.31 -6.82
C SER A 159 -2.14 -19.85 -7.12
N TYR A 160 -1.11 -19.00 -7.06
CA TYR A 160 -1.26 -17.56 -7.26
C TYR A 160 -0.99 -17.11 -8.70
N ASP A 161 -1.42 -15.87 -9.00
CA ASP A 161 -1.36 -15.31 -10.33
C ASP A 161 0.08 -15.18 -10.86
N ALA A 162 0.21 -15.31 -12.17
CA ALA A 162 1.46 -15.09 -12.86
C ALA A 162 1.75 -13.59 -12.94
N VAL A 163 2.95 -13.19 -12.51
CA VAL A 163 3.47 -11.82 -12.70
C VAL A 163 4.09 -11.70 -14.08
N THR A 164 4.95 -12.65 -14.44
CA THR A 164 5.65 -12.72 -15.72
C THR A 164 6.15 -14.14 -15.95
N ALA A 165 6.79 -14.38 -17.09
CA ALA A 165 7.55 -15.57 -17.37
C ALA A 165 9.02 -15.20 -17.64
N LEU A 166 9.94 -16.02 -17.13
CA LEU A 166 11.38 -15.90 -17.37
C LEU A 166 11.86 -17.09 -18.21
N VAL A 167 12.84 -16.86 -19.02
CA VAL A 167 13.45 -17.91 -19.86
C VAL A 167 14.49 -18.65 -19.02
N VAL A 168 14.60 -19.95 -19.23
CA VAL A 168 15.65 -20.77 -18.60
C VAL A 168 17.02 -20.27 -19.06
N GLY A 169 17.90 -19.99 -18.10
CA GLY A 169 19.19 -19.34 -18.31
C GLY A 169 19.21 -17.85 -17.98
N ASP A 170 18.04 -17.22 -17.77
CA ASP A 170 18.00 -15.83 -17.29
C ASP A 170 18.62 -15.74 -15.89
N SER A 171 19.26 -14.61 -15.63
CA SER A 171 19.78 -14.28 -14.29
C SER A 171 18.77 -13.40 -13.55
N VAL A 172 18.40 -13.80 -12.35
CA VAL A 172 17.45 -13.06 -11.50
C VAL A 172 18.10 -12.64 -10.19
N ARG A 173 17.77 -11.46 -9.70
CA ARG A 173 18.20 -10.97 -8.40
C ARG A 173 17.29 -11.57 -7.32
N VAL A 174 17.86 -12.39 -6.46
CA VAL A 174 17.16 -12.95 -5.29
C VAL A 174 17.26 -11.96 -4.14
N ILE A 175 16.13 -11.58 -3.56
CA ILE A 175 16.04 -10.58 -2.49
C ILE A 175 15.58 -11.17 -1.16
N GLY A 176 15.03 -12.38 -1.16
CA GLY A 176 14.54 -13.00 0.08
C GLY A 176 14.03 -14.41 -0.13
N THR A 177 13.52 -14.98 0.95
CA THR A 177 12.97 -16.34 0.98
C THR A 177 11.66 -16.41 1.75
N ALA A 178 10.76 -17.31 1.32
CA ALA A 178 9.56 -17.68 2.06
C ALA A 178 9.28 -19.18 1.86
N GLY A 179 9.59 -19.98 2.88
CA GLY A 179 9.47 -21.44 2.77
C GLY A 179 10.32 -22.01 1.62
N SER A 180 9.68 -22.69 0.68
CA SER A 180 10.30 -23.29 -0.51
C SER A 180 10.37 -22.35 -1.72
N TYR A 181 10.24 -21.04 -1.48
CA TYR A 181 10.25 -20.02 -2.54
C TYR A 181 11.32 -18.97 -2.27
N TYR A 182 11.86 -18.43 -3.35
CA TYR A 182 12.64 -17.22 -3.37
C TYR A 182 11.76 -16.03 -3.79
N TYR A 183 11.92 -14.90 -3.11
CA TYR A 183 11.50 -13.61 -3.63
C TYR A 183 12.57 -13.08 -4.58
N VAL A 184 12.15 -12.69 -5.77
CA VAL A 184 13.03 -12.14 -6.81
C VAL A 184 12.59 -10.73 -7.17
N LEU A 185 13.58 -9.87 -7.44
CA LEU A 185 13.35 -8.53 -7.96
C LEU A 185 13.54 -8.55 -9.47
N LEU A 186 12.50 -8.23 -10.21
CA LEU A 186 12.48 -8.18 -11.65
C LEU A 186 13.08 -6.88 -12.21
N SER A 187 13.37 -6.82 -13.49
CA SER A 187 13.95 -5.64 -14.15
C SER A 187 13.06 -4.41 -14.10
N ASP A 188 11.74 -4.58 -14.05
CA ASP A 188 10.74 -3.52 -13.90
C ASP A 188 10.52 -3.10 -12.43
N GLN A 189 11.35 -3.60 -11.52
CA GLN A 189 11.26 -3.39 -10.07
C GLN A 189 10.03 -4.04 -9.43
N SER A 190 9.27 -4.87 -10.10
CA SER A 190 8.25 -5.69 -9.46
C SER A 190 8.88 -6.86 -8.70
N VAL A 191 8.17 -7.34 -7.66
CA VAL A 191 8.56 -8.51 -6.88
C VAL A 191 7.81 -9.72 -7.38
N GLY A 192 8.49 -10.85 -7.46
CA GLY A 192 7.85 -12.12 -7.76
C GLY A 192 8.43 -13.26 -6.94
N CYS A 193 7.83 -14.44 -7.08
CA CYS A 193 8.23 -15.65 -6.39
C CYS A 193 8.56 -16.76 -7.38
N LEU A 194 9.68 -17.44 -7.14
CA LEU A 194 10.11 -18.65 -7.83
C LEU A 194 10.29 -19.78 -6.81
N SER A 195 9.97 -21.00 -7.18
CA SER A 195 10.31 -22.16 -6.36
C SER A 195 11.83 -22.32 -6.26
N THR A 196 12.32 -22.80 -5.12
CA THR A 196 13.75 -23.06 -4.93
C THR A 196 14.32 -24.10 -5.90
N SER A 197 13.47 -24.91 -6.52
CA SER A 197 13.85 -25.87 -7.57
C SER A 197 13.96 -25.23 -8.98
N GLU A 198 13.51 -23.99 -9.15
CA GLU A 198 13.47 -23.27 -10.43
C GLU A 198 14.65 -22.32 -10.62
N VAL A 199 15.58 -22.28 -9.66
CA VAL A 199 16.81 -21.47 -9.71
C VAL A 199 18.01 -22.26 -9.16
N LYS A 200 19.22 -21.90 -9.60
CA LYS A 200 20.50 -22.48 -9.14
C LYS A 200 21.61 -21.43 -9.04
#